data_ed54529cf892e3fe5c87b06c6a2c5a30
#
_entry.id   ed54529cf892e3fe5c87b06c6a2c5a30
#
_cell.length_a   1.000
_cell.length_b   1.000
_cell.length_c   1.000
_cell.angle_alpha   90.00
_cell.angle_beta   90.00
_cell.angle_gamma   90.00
#
_symmetry.space_group_name_H-M   'P 1'
#
loop_
_entity.id
_entity.type
_entity.pdbx_description
1 polymer ?
#
loop_
_entity_poly.entity_id
_entity_poly.type
_entity_poly.pdbx_seq_one_letter_code
_entity_poly.pdbx_strand_id
1 'polypeptide(L)'
;ALVSNTTGVNNNAFGDSALRAMTTGTMNSAFGNNAGTALTTAGTSVAVGFDALKRGTTSDNTTAVGKNAGAYITTSNNNTCLGMNAGAYITNLTTGINNTLLGSYSHTDAAGTSNANVIGHNVSGADGYTTIGVSSNDIRTANGSNGVWAAVSDQRYKKDIVDSTAGLSFINALQPRTWKYKTLGELPDTFNAYEADSTEVFKNSETNHGFIAQEVKAAIDADDSIKDGF
;
A
#
# COMPACT_ATOMS: atom_id res chain seq x y z
N ALA A 1 -6.56 22.22 24.90
CA ALA A 1 -5.27 21.82 24.30
C ALA A 1 -4.14 22.05 25.31
N LEU A 2 -3.11 21.19 25.33
CA LEU A 2 -1.86 21.31 26.11
C LEU A 2 -2.05 21.54 27.62
N VAL A 3 -3.07 20.98 28.22
CA VAL A 3 -3.44 21.23 29.63
C VAL A 3 -2.36 20.75 30.62
N SER A 4 -1.67 19.68 30.29
CA SER A 4 -0.66 19.03 31.18
C SER A 4 0.79 19.39 30.81
N ASN A 5 1.03 20.29 29.86
CA ASN A 5 2.39 20.59 29.41
C ASN A 5 3.23 21.24 30.52
N THR A 6 4.37 20.64 30.81
CA THR A 6 5.30 21.13 31.85
C THR A 6 6.57 21.75 31.28
N THR A 7 7.32 20.98 30.48
CA THR A 7 8.60 21.42 29.90
C THR A 7 8.66 21.20 28.39
N GLY A 8 7.60 20.66 27.79
CA GLY A 8 7.53 20.45 26.33
C GLY A 8 7.54 21.79 25.57
N VAL A 9 8.35 21.86 24.51
CA VAL A 9 8.52 23.06 23.69
C VAL A 9 8.13 22.80 22.22
N ASN A 10 7.79 23.89 21.52
CA ASN A 10 7.46 23.84 20.09
C ASN A 10 6.28 22.93 19.74
N ASN A 11 5.32 22.75 20.67
CA ASN A 11 4.09 21.99 20.42
C ASN A 11 2.98 22.92 19.94
N ASN A 12 2.29 22.55 18.88
CA ASN A 12 1.14 23.25 18.34
C ASN A 12 -0.13 22.40 18.55
N ALA A 13 -1.11 22.93 19.25
CA ALA A 13 -2.35 22.21 19.53
C ALA A 13 -3.57 23.08 19.26
N PHE A 14 -4.41 22.67 18.35
CA PHE A 14 -5.65 23.35 17.99
C PHE A 14 -6.81 22.36 18.00
N GLY A 15 -7.76 22.56 18.88
CA GLY A 15 -8.94 21.71 19.07
C GLY A 15 -9.16 21.34 20.53
N ASP A 16 -10.39 20.86 20.85
CA ASP A 16 -10.66 20.34 22.19
C ASP A 16 -9.80 19.14 22.47
N SER A 17 -9.19 19.09 23.65
CA SER A 17 -8.33 17.99 24.11
C SER A 17 -7.12 17.63 23.21
N ALA A 18 -6.77 18.50 22.24
CA ALA A 18 -5.55 18.31 21.45
C ALA A 18 -4.31 18.36 22.33
N LEU A 19 -3.43 17.34 22.26
CA LEU A 19 -2.22 17.16 23.09
C LEU A 19 -2.49 17.35 24.60
N ARG A 20 -3.64 16.92 25.07
CA ARG A 20 -4.06 17.20 26.46
C ARG A 20 -3.11 16.63 27.51
N ALA A 21 -2.61 15.40 27.28
CA ALA A 21 -1.72 14.70 28.23
C ALA A 21 -0.23 15.02 28.03
N MET A 22 0.12 15.86 27.05
CA MET A 22 1.52 16.23 26.77
C MET A 22 2.19 16.82 28.00
N THR A 23 3.35 16.27 28.38
CA THR A 23 4.16 16.73 29.54
C THR A 23 5.48 17.33 29.10
N THR A 24 6.36 16.52 28.50
CA THR A 24 7.73 16.90 28.17
C THR A 24 8.05 16.71 26.67
N GLY A 25 7.10 16.20 25.88
CA GLY A 25 7.27 16.00 24.44
C GLY A 25 7.46 17.32 23.69
N THR A 26 8.13 17.26 22.54
CA THR A 26 8.55 18.44 21.81
C THR A 26 8.23 18.34 20.33
N MET A 27 8.01 19.50 19.67
CA MET A 27 7.83 19.61 18.21
C MET A 27 6.64 18.82 17.65
N ASN A 28 5.57 18.66 18.44
CA ASN A 28 4.36 17.98 17.97
C ASN A 28 3.35 18.99 17.42
N SER A 29 2.61 18.59 16.39
CA SER A 29 1.53 19.38 15.80
C SER A 29 0.23 18.57 15.80
N ALA A 30 -0.79 19.07 16.52
CA ALA A 30 -2.10 18.43 16.61
C ALA A 30 -3.23 19.40 16.26
N PHE A 31 -4.03 19.04 15.27
CA PHE A 31 -5.17 19.82 14.80
C PHE A 31 -6.42 18.94 14.75
N GLY A 32 -7.34 19.18 15.63
CA GLY A 32 -8.61 18.44 15.70
C GLY A 32 -8.99 18.06 17.14
N ASN A 33 -10.27 17.73 17.33
CA ASN A 33 -10.74 17.24 18.64
C ASN A 33 -10.04 15.90 18.95
N ASN A 34 -9.48 15.77 20.14
CA ASN A 34 -8.69 14.65 20.65
C ASN A 34 -7.44 14.28 19.81
N ALA A 35 -6.97 15.12 18.91
CA ALA A 35 -5.76 14.85 18.15
C ALA A 35 -4.57 14.72 19.11
N GLY A 36 -3.90 13.54 19.11
CA GLY A 36 -2.76 13.26 19.98
C GLY A 36 -3.05 13.34 21.48
N THR A 37 -4.31 13.11 21.90
CA THR A 37 -4.75 13.46 23.27
C THR A 37 -4.01 12.72 24.37
N ALA A 38 -3.48 11.50 24.11
CA ALA A 38 -2.73 10.68 25.08
C ALA A 38 -1.20 10.83 24.95
N LEU A 39 -0.68 11.58 23.97
CA LEU A 39 0.77 11.81 23.84
C LEU A 39 1.31 12.50 25.09
N THR A 40 2.39 11.95 25.66
CA THR A 40 3.02 12.45 26.89
C THR A 40 4.42 12.97 26.65
N THR A 41 5.32 12.14 26.16
CA THR A 41 6.75 12.45 25.95
C THR A 41 7.16 12.36 24.50
N ALA A 42 6.22 12.06 23.60
CA ALA A 42 6.48 11.93 22.16
C ALA A 42 7.08 13.21 21.55
N GLY A 43 7.96 13.04 20.57
CA GLY A 43 8.54 14.13 19.79
C GLY A 43 8.23 14.02 18.30
N THR A 44 8.18 15.19 17.63
CA THR A 44 8.10 15.29 16.16
C THR A 44 6.93 14.56 15.49
N SER A 45 5.79 14.46 16.18
CA SER A 45 4.61 13.81 15.63
C SER A 45 3.56 14.79 15.12
N VAL A 46 2.85 14.40 14.07
CA VAL A 46 1.76 15.16 13.44
C VAL A 46 0.45 14.38 13.56
N ALA A 47 -0.55 14.98 14.20
CA ALA A 47 -1.89 14.42 14.33
C ALA A 47 -2.93 15.44 13.81
N VAL A 48 -3.52 15.17 12.64
CA VAL A 48 -4.51 16.06 12.03
C VAL A 48 -5.81 15.31 11.77
N GLY A 49 -6.86 15.71 12.46
CA GLY A 49 -8.18 15.10 12.34
C GLY A 49 -8.80 14.70 13.69
N PHE A 50 -10.08 14.43 13.69
CA PHE A 50 -10.79 13.92 14.86
C PHE A 50 -10.19 12.57 15.29
N ASP A 51 -9.79 12.44 16.55
CA ASP A 51 -9.18 11.23 17.14
C ASP A 51 -7.91 10.74 16.42
N ALA A 52 -7.24 11.57 15.60
CA ALA A 52 -5.96 11.20 14.99
C ALA A 52 -4.90 10.97 16.09
N LEU A 53 -4.16 9.86 16.03
CA LEU A 53 -3.14 9.44 17.00
C LEU A 53 -3.60 9.51 18.47
N LYS A 54 -4.87 9.18 18.70
CA LYS A 54 -5.55 9.39 19.98
C LYS A 54 -4.91 8.67 21.16
N ARG A 55 -4.43 7.44 20.95
CA ARG A 55 -3.88 6.57 22.01
C ARG A 55 -2.35 6.56 22.08
N GLY A 56 -1.69 7.28 21.20
CA GLY A 56 -0.23 7.43 21.23
C GLY A 56 0.22 8.00 22.58
N THR A 57 1.16 7.34 23.22
CA THR A 57 1.78 7.83 24.45
C THR A 57 3.18 8.34 24.21
N THR A 58 4.01 7.53 23.57
CA THR A 58 5.43 7.83 23.27
C THR A 58 5.74 7.60 21.77
N SER A 59 4.75 7.78 20.90
CA SER A 59 4.89 7.55 19.45
C SER A 59 5.65 8.70 18.79
N ASP A 60 6.96 8.54 18.60
CA ASP A 60 7.80 9.54 17.96
C ASP A 60 7.73 9.47 16.42
N ASN A 61 7.99 10.59 15.75
CA ASN A 61 8.10 10.67 14.30
C ASN A 61 6.91 10.05 13.53
N THR A 62 5.72 10.13 14.13
CA THR A 62 4.51 9.54 13.53
C THR A 62 3.65 10.62 12.90
N THR A 63 3.26 10.41 11.65
CA THR A 63 2.33 11.28 10.93
C THR A 63 0.98 10.59 10.78
N ALA A 64 -0.06 11.16 11.37
CA ALA A 64 -1.44 10.67 11.30
C ALA A 64 -2.37 11.78 10.80
N VAL A 65 -2.88 11.66 9.58
CA VAL A 65 -3.77 12.66 8.96
C VAL A 65 -5.05 12.01 8.48
N GLY A 66 -6.14 12.41 9.06
CA GLY A 66 -7.48 11.88 8.80
C GLY A 66 -8.23 11.52 10.08
N LYS A 67 -9.55 11.40 10.01
CA LYS A 67 -10.36 10.94 11.14
C LYS A 67 -9.89 9.55 11.58
N ASN A 68 -9.57 9.36 12.86
CA ASN A 68 -9.05 8.13 13.44
C ASN A 68 -7.76 7.59 12.78
N ALA A 69 -7.01 8.37 12.01
CA ALA A 69 -5.74 7.92 11.46
C ALA A 69 -4.78 7.58 12.62
N GLY A 70 -4.18 6.38 12.59
CA GLY A 70 -3.28 5.91 13.64
C GLY A 70 -3.85 5.91 15.06
N ALA A 71 -5.17 5.91 15.25
CA ALA A 71 -5.82 6.16 16.55
C ALA A 71 -5.44 5.15 17.63
N TYR A 72 -4.98 3.98 17.28
CA TYR A 72 -4.60 2.90 18.21
C TYR A 72 -3.09 2.69 18.35
N ILE A 73 -2.28 3.44 17.61
CA ILE A 73 -0.83 3.46 17.81
C ILE A 73 -0.55 3.91 19.25
N THR A 74 0.28 3.16 19.98
CA THR A 74 0.56 3.44 21.39
C THR A 74 2.00 3.90 21.62
N THR A 75 2.98 3.04 21.32
CA THR A 75 4.40 3.29 21.63
C THR A 75 5.31 3.13 20.41
N SER A 76 4.74 2.98 19.22
CA SER A 76 5.48 2.72 17.99
C SER A 76 5.87 4.01 17.27
N ASN A 77 6.98 3.97 16.56
CA ASN A 77 7.61 5.13 15.95
C ASN A 77 7.64 5.03 14.42
N ASN A 78 7.86 6.17 13.76
CA ASN A 78 8.14 6.26 12.33
C ASN A 78 6.99 5.72 11.45
N ASN A 79 5.73 5.88 11.86
CA ASN A 79 4.60 5.48 11.07
C ASN A 79 3.95 6.64 10.34
N THR A 80 3.50 6.42 9.12
CA THR A 80 2.70 7.37 8.35
C THR A 80 1.33 6.78 8.08
N CYS A 81 0.27 7.38 8.62
CA CYS A 81 -1.12 6.99 8.42
C CYS A 81 -1.87 8.15 7.77
N LEU A 82 -2.14 8.09 6.48
CA LEU A 82 -2.83 9.14 5.75
C LEU A 82 -4.14 8.61 5.16
N GLY A 83 -5.24 9.07 5.70
CA GLY A 83 -6.60 8.68 5.31
C GLY A 83 -7.48 8.36 6.51
N MET A 84 -8.80 8.40 6.32
CA MET A 84 -9.76 8.04 7.37
C MET A 84 -9.55 6.58 7.82
N ASN A 85 -9.40 6.35 9.12
CA ASN A 85 -9.13 5.04 9.73
C ASN A 85 -7.87 4.33 9.19
N ALA A 86 -6.92 5.02 8.55
CA ALA A 86 -5.64 4.44 8.16
C ALA A 86 -4.90 3.98 9.43
N GLY A 87 -4.50 2.69 9.48
CA GLY A 87 -3.88 2.06 10.66
C GLY A 87 -4.83 1.82 11.85
N ALA A 88 -6.14 2.03 11.67
CA ALA A 88 -7.14 1.93 12.73
C ALA A 88 -8.44 1.29 12.23
N TYR A 89 -8.33 0.24 11.45
CA TYR A 89 -9.48 -0.48 10.88
C TYR A 89 -9.41 -1.95 11.30
N ILE A 90 -9.78 -2.92 10.54
CA ILE A 90 -9.92 -4.35 10.91
C ILE A 90 -8.87 -4.81 11.94
N THR A 91 -7.59 -4.57 11.65
CA THR A 91 -6.49 -4.78 12.59
C THR A 91 -5.87 -3.43 12.94
N ASN A 92 -5.89 -3.09 14.21
CA ASN A 92 -5.33 -1.82 14.68
C ASN A 92 -3.81 -1.93 14.79
N LEU A 93 -3.09 -1.06 14.09
CA LEU A 93 -1.66 -0.89 14.30
C LEU A 93 -1.42 -0.31 15.68
N THR A 94 -0.70 -1.01 16.54
CA THR A 94 -0.44 -0.58 17.92
C THR A 94 1.04 -0.39 18.23
N THR A 95 1.89 -1.36 17.89
CA THR A 95 3.32 -1.39 18.22
C THR A 95 4.26 -1.55 17.04
N GLY A 96 3.73 -1.76 15.82
CA GLY A 96 4.54 -1.86 14.61
C GLY A 96 5.21 -0.54 14.23
N ILE A 97 6.40 -0.59 13.66
CA ILE A 97 7.22 0.57 13.32
C ILE A 97 7.48 0.67 11.80
N ASN A 98 7.85 1.88 11.34
CA ASN A 98 8.26 2.13 9.95
C ASN A 98 7.19 1.77 8.90
N ASN A 99 5.93 1.93 9.21
CA ASN A 99 4.85 1.63 8.26
C ASN A 99 4.38 2.89 7.53
N THR A 100 4.03 2.73 6.27
CA THR A 100 3.35 3.74 5.44
C THR A 100 1.99 3.20 5.03
N LEU A 101 0.91 3.79 5.56
CA LEU A 101 -0.46 3.44 5.24
C LEU A 101 -1.14 4.64 4.57
N LEU A 102 -1.31 4.56 3.26
CA LEU A 102 -1.85 5.63 2.43
C LEU A 102 -3.19 5.21 1.82
N GLY A 103 -4.25 5.77 2.30
CA GLY A 103 -5.61 5.55 1.84
C GLY A 103 -6.58 5.25 2.98
N SER A 104 -7.87 5.52 2.75
CA SER A 104 -8.90 5.25 3.76
C SER A 104 -9.01 3.75 4.05
N TYR A 105 -9.09 3.40 5.33
CA TYR A 105 -9.20 2.02 5.81
C TYR A 105 -7.99 1.13 5.48
N SER A 106 -6.89 1.68 4.96
CA SER A 106 -5.63 0.92 4.85
C SER A 106 -5.20 0.46 6.25
N HIS A 107 -4.83 -0.80 6.37
CA HIS A 107 -4.51 -1.40 7.67
C HIS A 107 -3.39 -2.43 7.55
N THR A 108 -2.93 -2.95 8.67
CA THR A 108 -1.95 -4.02 8.74
C THR A 108 -2.61 -5.35 9.06
N ASP A 109 -2.03 -6.46 8.69
CA ASP A 109 -2.52 -7.81 9.00
C ASP A 109 -2.37 -8.17 10.48
N ALA A 110 -1.41 -7.55 11.17
CA ALA A 110 -1.20 -7.70 12.61
C ALA A 110 -0.91 -6.37 13.31
N ALA A 111 -1.14 -6.31 14.60
CA ALA A 111 -0.97 -5.11 15.42
C ALA A 111 0.50 -4.65 15.54
N GLY A 112 1.44 -5.56 15.39
CA GLY A 112 2.89 -5.32 15.43
C GLY A 112 3.57 -5.28 14.08
N THR A 113 2.83 -5.34 12.97
CA THR A 113 3.39 -5.31 11.61
C THR A 113 4.31 -4.12 11.42
N SER A 114 5.51 -4.37 10.90
CA SER A 114 6.54 -3.35 10.68
C SER A 114 7.04 -3.35 9.23
N ASN A 115 7.60 -2.21 8.80
CA ASN A 115 8.17 -2.05 7.46
C ASN A 115 7.17 -2.34 6.32
N ALA A 116 5.88 -2.16 6.56
CA ALA A 116 4.84 -2.33 5.55
C ALA A 116 4.56 -1.01 4.81
N ASN A 117 4.49 -1.07 3.50
CA ASN A 117 3.97 0.01 2.66
C ASN A 117 2.62 -0.41 2.10
N VAL A 118 1.56 0.29 2.47
CA VAL A 118 0.17 -0.04 2.10
C VAL A 118 -0.44 1.14 1.38
N ILE A 119 -0.83 0.96 0.14
CA ILE A 119 -1.39 2.03 -0.69
C ILE A 119 -2.73 1.58 -1.26
N GLY A 120 -3.79 2.30 -0.93
CA GLY A 120 -5.12 2.06 -1.48
C GLY A 120 -6.23 2.06 -0.44
N HIS A 121 -7.44 1.74 -0.87
CA HIS A 121 -8.63 1.72 -0.03
C HIS A 121 -8.88 0.32 0.53
N ASN A 122 -9.00 0.19 1.87
CA ASN A 122 -9.30 -1.07 2.56
C ASN A 122 -8.30 -2.20 2.21
N VAL A 123 -7.03 -1.86 2.08
CA VAL A 123 -5.94 -2.79 1.75
C VAL A 123 -5.23 -3.21 3.03
N SER A 124 -4.89 -4.50 3.12
CA SER A 124 -4.13 -5.09 4.23
C SER A 124 -2.66 -5.25 3.87
N GLY A 125 -1.77 -4.73 4.69
CA GLY A 125 -0.32 -4.88 4.52
C GLY A 125 0.31 -5.86 5.48
N ALA A 126 1.26 -6.64 5.00
CA ALA A 126 2.04 -7.59 5.77
C ALA A 126 3.43 -7.05 6.13
N ASP A 127 4.03 -7.64 7.16
CA ASP A 127 5.38 -7.28 7.63
C ASP A 127 6.43 -7.43 6.52
N GLY A 128 7.16 -6.33 6.26
CA GLY A 128 8.19 -6.30 5.22
C GLY A 128 7.67 -6.33 3.77
N TYR A 129 6.41 -5.99 3.51
CA TYR A 129 5.85 -5.95 2.17
C TYR A 129 5.38 -4.56 1.74
N THR A 130 5.44 -4.32 0.44
CA THR A 130 4.70 -3.24 -0.24
C THR A 130 3.47 -3.84 -0.90
N THR A 131 2.28 -3.34 -0.53
CA THR A 131 0.97 -3.80 -1.03
C THR A 131 0.22 -2.62 -1.64
N ILE A 132 -0.29 -2.76 -2.85
CA ILE A 132 -1.08 -1.73 -3.56
C ILE A 132 -2.35 -2.36 -4.07
N GLY A 133 -3.51 -1.74 -3.82
CA GLY A 133 -4.77 -2.28 -4.30
C GLY A 133 -6.03 -1.65 -3.74
N VAL A 134 -7.12 -2.39 -3.86
CA VAL A 134 -8.43 -2.04 -3.30
C VAL A 134 -9.06 -3.30 -2.70
N SER A 135 -9.33 -3.29 -1.40
CA SER A 135 -9.87 -4.42 -0.65
C SER A 135 -9.00 -5.69 -0.81
N SER A 136 -9.56 -6.79 -1.26
CA SER A 136 -8.85 -8.05 -1.51
C SER A 136 -8.21 -8.14 -2.91
N ASN A 137 -8.41 -7.12 -3.75
CA ASN A 137 -7.79 -7.02 -5.06
C ASN A 137 -6.50 -6.21 -4.93
N ASP A 138 -5.44 -6.87 -4.53
CA ASP A 138 -4.15 -6.24 -4.32
C ASP A 138 -3.00 -7.00 -5.01
N ILE A 139 -1.92 -6.26 -5.24
CA ILE A 139 -0.63 -6.79 -5.64
C ILE A 139 0.38 -6.45 -4.56
N ARG A 140 1.32 -7.34 -4.30
CA ARG A 140 2.37 -7.09 -3.30
C ARG A 140 3.73 -7.63 -3.72
N THR A 141 4.76 -7.00 -3.19
CA THR A 141 6.15 -7.46 -3.30
C THR A 141 6.85 -7.36 -1.95
N ALA A 142 7.74 -8.29 -1.66
CA ALA A 142 8.56 -8.20 -0.45
C ALA A 142 9.55 -7.04 -0.58
N ASN A 143 9.69 -6.24 0.47
CA ASN A 143 10.65 -5.15 0.51
C ASN A 143 12.07 -5.72 0.44
N GLY A 144 12.90 -5.20 -0.48
CA GLY A 144 14.25 -5.72 -0.71
C GLY A 144 14.32 -6.92 -1.68
N SER A 145 13.20 -7.40 -2.21
CA SER A 145 13.20 -8.35 -3.33
C SER A 145 13.53 -7.63 -4.65
N ASN A 146 13.94 -8.39 -5.67
CA ASN A 146 14.31 -7.83 -6.98
C ASN A 146 13.11 -7.30 -7.80
N GLY A 147 12.11 -6.71 -7.14
CA GLY A 147 11.00 -5.99 -7.80
C GLY A 147 9.95 -6.88 -8.47
N VAL A 148 9.87 -8.14 -8.12
CA VAL A 148 8.83 -9.02 -8.65
C VAL A 148 7.51 -8.74 -7.91
N TRP A 149 6.58 -8.11 -8.57
CA TRP A 149 5.20 -7.97 -8.09
C TRP A 149 4.45 -9.28 -8.31
N ALA A 150 3.90 -9.85 -7.25
CA ALA A 150 3.08 -11.06 -7.31
C ALA A 150 1.63 -10.73 -6.99
N ALA A 151 0.72 -11.21 -7.81
CA ALA A 151 -0.68 -11.31 -7.39
C ALA A 151 -0.79 -12.33 -6.25
N VAL A 152 -1.64 -12.07 -5.28
CA VAL A 152 -1.86 -13.02 -4.18
C VAL A 152 -2.62 -14.24 -4.73
N SER A 153 -1.90 -15.34 -4.95
CA SER A 153 -2.44 -16.60 -5.47
C SER A 153 -2.22 -17.77 -4.50
N ASP A 154 -2.35 -17.49 -3.20
CA ASP A 154 -2.21 -18.49 -2.15
C ASP A 154 -3.41 -19.46 -2.16
N GLN A 155 -3.14 -20.75 -2.04
CA GLN A 155 -4.16 -21.80 -1.99
C GLN A 155 -5.20 -21.59 -0.88
N ARG A 156 -4.81 -20.94 0.23
CA ARG A 156 -5.69 -20.65 1.38
C ARG A 156 -6.84 -19.70 1.05
N TYR A 157 -6.74 -18.93 -0.04
CA TYR A 157 -7.80 -18.04 -0.55
C TYR A 157 -8.68 -18.70 -1.60
N LYS A 158 -8.40 -19.95 -1.97
CA LYS A 158 -9.10 -20.69 -3.02
C LYS A 158 -9.87 -21.85 -2.42
N LYS A 159 -11.02 -22.15 -2.96
CA LYS A 159 -11.83 -23.32 -2.63
C LYS A 159 -12.13 -24.10 -3.90
N ASP A 160 -12.60 -25.30 -3.74
CA ASP A 160 -13.02 -26.17 -4.84
C ASP A 160 -11.93 -26.35 -5.92
N ILE A 161 -10.67 -26.46 -5.47
CA ILE A 161 -9.52 -26.64 -6.35
C ILE A 161 -9.58 -28.06 -6.92
N VAL A 162 -9.75 -28.14 -8.23
CA VAL A 162 -9.76 -29.40 -9.00
C VAL A 162 -8.76 -29.30 -10.16
N ASP A 163 -8.35 -30.42 -10.68
CA ASP A 163 -7.51 -30.46 -11.88
C ASP A 163 -8.25 -29.82 -13.05
N SER A 164 -7.56 -28.96 -13.81
CA SER A 164 -8.12 -28.37 -15.02
C SER A 164 -8.30 -29.44 -16.10
N THR A 165 -9.40 -29.36 -16.83
CA THR A 165 -9.64 -30.18 -18.03
C THR A 165 -8.91 -29.62 -19.27
N ALA A 166 -8.33 -28.44 -19.19
CA ALA A 166 -7.46 -27.89 -20.24
C ALA A 166 -6.22 -28.77 -20.39
N GLY A 167 -6.18 -29.51 -21.49
CA GLY A 167 -5.14 -30.51 -21.74
C GLY A 167 -4.02 -30.04 -22.67
N LEU A 168 -3.29 -31.00 -23.24
CA LEU A 168 -2.21 -30.75 -24.21
C LEU A 168 -2.62 -29.90 -25.41
N SER A 169 -3.91 -29.96 -25.80
CA SER A 169 -4.45 -29.15 -26.90
C SER A 169 -4.32 -27.67 -26.63
N PHE A 170 -4.63 -27.22 -25.41
CA PHE A 170 -4.42 -25.83 -25.00
C PHE A 170 -2.93 -25.46 -24.96
N ILE A 171 -2.09 -26.31 -24.34
CA ILE A 171 -0.64 -26.07 -24.27
C ILE A 171 -0.03 -25.97 -25.68
N ASN A 172 -0.45 -26.81 -26.61
CA ASN A 172 0.00 -26.78 -28.01
C ASN A 172 -0.50 -25.56 -28.80
N ALA A 173 -1.62 -24.95 -28.37
CA ALA A 173 -2.14 -23.72 -28.97
C ALA A 173 -1.34 -22.47 -28.53
N LEU A 174 -0.64 -22.53 -27.41
CA LEU A 174 0.26 -21.47 -26.98
C LEU A 174 1.52 -21.44 -27.86
N GLN A 175 1.82 -20.28 -28.43
CA GLN A 175 2.98 -20.11 -29.31
C GLN A 175 4.04 -19.23 -28.66
N PRO A 176 5.15 -19.78 -28.17
CA PRO A 176 6.28 -18.98 -27.74
C PRO A 176 6.83 -18.13 -28.90
N ARG A 177 7.03 -16.86 -28.65
CA ARG A 177 7.54 -15.91 -29.63
C ARG A 177 8.85 -15.31 -29.17
N THR A 178 9.62 -14.81 -30.13
CA THR A 178 10.72 -13.90 -29.90
C THR A 178 10.43 -12.59 -30.61
N TRP A 179 10.76 -11.46 -29.98
CA TRP A 179 10.54 -10.14 -30.55
C TRP A 179 11.60 -9.14 -30.14
N LYS A 180 11.67 -8.05 -30.87
CA LYS A 180 12.32 -6.80 -30.45
C LYS A 180 11.27 -5.73 -30.26
N TYR A 181 11.50 -4.80 -29.34
CA TYR A 181 10.62 -3.65 -29.21
C TYR A 181 10.82 -2.71 -30.40
N LYS A 182 9.70 -2.11 -30.83
CA LYS A 182 9.66 -1.04 -31.83
C LYS A 182 10.37 0.20 -31.30
N THR A 183 10.82 1.07 -32.21
CA THR A 183 11.18 2.43 -31.86
C THR A 183 9.92 3.24 -31.52
N LEU A 184 10.09 4.37 -30.82
CA LEU A 184 8.97 5.24 -30.46
C LEU A 184 8.25 5.77 -31.69
N GLY A 185 9.00 6.01 -32.80
CA GLY A 185 8.42 6.42 -34.08
C GLY A 185 7.65 5.32 -34.83
N GLU A 186 7.86 4.04 -34.52
CA GLU A 186 7.12 2.91 -35.12
C GLU A 186 5.88 2.50 -34.30
N LEU A 187 5.65 3.13 -33.14
CA LEU A 187 4.45 2.90 -32.34
C LEU A 187 3.23 3.51 -33.05
N PRO A 188 2.01 3.02 -32.77
CA PRO A 188 0.79 3.72 -33.18
C PRO A 188 0.75 5.16 -32.61
N ASP A 189 0.30 6.11 -33.40
CA ASP A 189 0.18 7.53 -33.00
C ASP A 189 -0.81 7.78 -31.84
N THR A 190 -1.65 6.81 -31.56
CA THR A 190 -2.57 6.80 -30.41
C THR A 190 -1.92 6.39 -29.09
N PHE A 191 -0.66 5.96 -29.11
CA PHE A 191 0.06 5.54 -27.90
C PHE A 191 0.77 6.73 -27.26
N ASN A 192 0.66 6.88 -25.93
CA ASN A 192 1.30 7.96 -25.18
C ASN A 192 2.83 8.03 -25.32
N ALA A 193 3.46 6.92 -25.68
CA ALA A 193 4.90 6.84 -25.91
C ALA A 193 5.30 7.09 -27.35
N TYR A 194 4.35 7.39 -28.27
CA TYR A 194 4.68 7.69 -29.66
C TYR A 194 5.41 9.02 -29.77
N GLU A 195 6.51 9.03 -30.51
CA GLU A 195 7.28 10.21 -30.89
C GLU A 195 7.62 10.13 -32.37
N ALA A 196 7.05 11.03 -33.16
CA ALA A 196 7.27 11.05 -34.61
C ALA A 196 8.77 11.11 -34.93
N ASP A 197 9.22 10.29 -35.88
CA ASP A 197 10.60 10.19 -36.38
C ASP A 197 11.64 9.75 -35.30
N SER A 198 11.23 9.34 -34.11
CA SER A 198 12.14 8.86 -33.09
C SER A 198 12.71 7.49 -33.43
N THR A 199 14.01 7.34 -33.30
CA THR A 199 14.74 6.06 -33.44
C THR A 199 15.04 5.40 -32.09
N GLU A 200 14.61 6.00 -30.97
CA GLU A 200 14.74 5.44 -29.64
C GLU A 200 13.86 4.20 -29.47
N VAL A 201 14.41 3.11 -28.95
CA VAL A 201 13.68 1.85 -28.74
C VAL A 201 12.84 1.93 -27.46
N PHE A 202 11.56 1.55 -27.52
CA PHE A 202 10.57 1.71 -26.43
C PHE A 202 11.01 1.17 -25.08
N LYS A 203 11.71 0.03 -25.01
CA LYS A 203 12.20 -0.57 -23.74
C LYS A 203 13.66 -0.96 -23.76
N ASN A 204 14.03 -1.86 -24.68
CA ASN A 204 15.38 -2.37 -24.83
C ASN A 204 15.60 -2.87 -26.27
N SER A 205 16.86 -2.95 -26.69
CA SER A 205 17.26 -3.45 -28.01
C SER A 205 17.46 -4.97 -28.09
N GLU A 206 17.29 -5.67 -26.95
CA GLU A 206 17.54 -7.10 -26.83
C GLU A 206 16.43 -7.93 -27.51
N THR A 207 16.75 -9.19 -27.80
CA THR A 207 15.72 -10.16 -28.21
C THR A 207 14.99 -10.65 -26.96
N ASN A 208 13.70 -10.42 -26.93
CA ASN A 208 12.81 -10.82 -25.85
C ASN A 208 12.14 -12.16 -26.21
N HIS A 209 11.81 -12.95 -25.20
CA HIS A 209 11.15 -14.25 -25.34
C HIS A 209 9.89 -14.28 -24.47
N GLY A 210 8.82 -14.90 -24.96
CA GLY A 210 7.56 -15.05 -24.22
C GLY A 210 6.38 -15.29 -25.12
N PHE A 211 5.20 -14.81 -24.72
CA PHE A 211 3.97 -14.97 -25.44
C PHE A 211 3.36 -13.60 -25.79
N ILE A 212 2.68 -13.53 -26.91
CA ILE A 212 1.88 -12.36 -27.28
C ILE A 212 0.51 -12.49 -26.62
N ALA A 213 0.11 -11.48 -25.82
CA ALA A 213 -1.11 -11.52 -25.01
C ALA A 213 -2.37 -11.81 -25.84
N GLN A 214 -2.47 -11.25 -27.05
CA GLN A 214 -3.59 -11.47 -27.95
C GLN A 214 -3.66 -12.92 -28.45
N GLU A 215 -2.50 -13.57 -28.71
CA GLU A 215 -2.44 -14.97 -29.12
C GLU A 215 -2.80 -15.91 -27.96
N VAL A 216 -2.35 -15.61 -26.75
CA VAL A 216 -2.76 -16.35 -25.54
C VAL A 216 -4.26 -16.22 -25.32
N LYS A 217 -4.81 -15.00 -25.43
CA LYS A 217 -6.25 -14.77 -25.31
C LYS A 217 -7.03 -15.56 -26.37
N ALA A 218 -6.58 -15.57 -27.61
CA ALA A 218 -7.24 -16.35 -28.66
C ALA A 218 -7.24 -17.87 -28.37
N ALA A 219 -6.15 -18.40 -27.78
CA ALA A 219 -6.08 -19.80 -27.36
C ALA A 219 -7.06 -20.10 -26.20
N ILE A 220 -7.20 -19.16 -25.25
CA ILE A 220 -8.15 -19.25 -24.12
C ILE A 220 -9.59 -19.21 -24.65
N ASP A 221 -9.92 -18.23 -25.49
CA ASP A 221 -11.27 -18.05 -26.04
C ASP A 221 -11.73 -19.26 -26.89
N ALA A 222 -10.79 -20.02 -27.43
CA ALA A 222 -11.06 -21.23 -28.23
C ALA A 222 -11.25 -22.49 -27.38
N ASP A 223 -10.92 -22.45 -26.08
CA ASP A 223 -11.04 -23.60 -25.18
C ASP A 223 -12.19 -23.40 -24.18
N ASP A 224 -13.32 -24.06 -24.45
CA ASP A 224 -14.55 -23.95 -23.62
C ASP A 224 -14.34 -24.33 -22.15
N SER A 225 -13.26 -25.02 -21.81
CA SER A 225 -12.98 -25.48 -20.45
C SER A 225 -12.37 -24.40 -19.54
N ILE A 226 -11.83 -23.30 -20.13
CA ILE A 226 -11.13 -22.25 -19.39
C ILE A 226 -11.54 -20.81 -19.73
N LYS A 227 -12.36 -20.62 -20.78
CA LYS A 227 -12.73 -19.28 -21.27
C LYS A 227 -13.44 -18.39 -20.25
N ASP A 228 -14.11 -18.98 -19.26
CA ASP A 228 -14.90 -18.24 -18.25
C ASP A 228 -14.03 -17.73 -17.07
N GLY A 229 -12.76 -18.03 -17.05
CA GLY A 229 -11.84 -17.69 -15.97
C GLY A 229 -10.91 -16.49 -16.25
N PHE A 230 -11.06 -15.80 -17.40
CA PHE A 230 -10.17 -14.70 -17.81
C PHE A 230 -10.90 -13.47 -18.33
#